data_5199edf65a994a3825421f7a58a010f5
#
_entry.id   5199edf65a994a3825421f7a58a010f5
#
_cell.length_a   1.000
_cell.length_b   1.000
_cell.length_c   1.000
_cell.angle_alpha   90.00
_cell.angle_beta   90.00
_cell.angle_gamma   90.00
#
_symmetry.space_group_name_H-M   'P 1'
#
loop_
_entity.id
_entity.type
_entity.pdbx_description
1 polymer ?
#
loop_
_entity_poly.entity_id
_entity_poly.type
_entity_poly.pdbx_seq_one_letter_code
_entity_poly.pdbx_strand_id
1 'polypeptide(L)'
;MHTHPSQKLPTDRRALLFRVSSAEFAANGFNQASLNRIISEIRMSKSSFYHYFKNKTDLFQQTLDQAITPVLEQHGGFDIQTLTAENLWPKLLHMAGELIDLINVSPDLITIMRMFYRSMDDADESVLVAEKKAELTQWLMLLLRRGQELQVFRDDLPDSLMIDILMSMGMSIDRWMLARWENTQAVERIEISQKTFELFVRVLAKHS
;
A
#
# COMPACT_ATOMS: atom_id res chain seq x y z
N MET A 1 -5.56 -19.65 -12.94
CA MET A 1 -4.83 -18.38 -12.87
C MET A 1 -3.74 -18.38 -13.95
N HIS A 2 -3.76 -17.41 -14.87
CA HIS A 2 -2.66 -17.27 -15.83
C HIS A 2 -1.48 -16.60 -15.15
N THR A 3 -0.39 -17.35 -15.00
CA THR A 3 0.85 -16.83 -14.39
C THR A 3 1.47 -15.78 -15.33
N HIS A 4 1.79 -14.59 -14.80
CA HIS A 4 2.39 -13.52 -15.60
C HIS A 4 3.75 -13.97 -16.21
N PRO A 5 4.07 -13.60 -17.46
CA PRO A 5 5.34 -13.99 -18.11
C PRO A 5 6.60 -13.67 -17.33
N SER A 6 6.62 -12.61 -16.53
CA SER A 6 7.75 -12.23 -15.65
C SER A 6 8.13 -13.30 -14.63
N GLN A 7 7.22 -14.20 -14.29
CA GLN A 7 7.48 -15.34 -13.41
C GLN A 7 8.51 -16.33 -14.02
N LYS A 8 8.70 -16.30 -15.34
CA LYS A 8 9.71 -17.10 -16.05
C LYS A 8 11.12 -16.49 -16.00
N LEU A 9 11.26 -15.25 -15.52
CA LEU A 9 12.57 -14.66 -15.27
C LEU A 9 13.27 -15.40 -14.13
N PRO A 10 14.61 -15.63 -14.22
CA PRO A 10 15.39 -16.10 -13.09
C PRO A 10 15.15 -15.21 -11.86
N THR A 11 15.06 -15.80 -10.68
CA THR A 11 14.68 -15.12 -9.43
C THR A 11 15.52 -13.88 -9.18
N ASP A 12 16.85 -13.98 -9.33
CA ASP A 12 17.76 -12.84 -9.09
C ASP A 12 17.53 -11.69 -10.08
N ARG A 13 17.28 -12.02 -11.35
CA ARG A 13 16.99 -11.01 -12.38
C ARG A 13 15.63 -10.37 -12.16
N ARG A 14 14.66 -11.14 -11.73
CA ARG A 14 13.33 -10.63 -11.40
C ARG A 14 13.39 -9.68 -10.20
N ALA A 15 14.09 -10.07 -9.13
CA ALA A 15 14.29 -9.22 -7.96
C ALA A 15 15.01 -7.91 -8.32
N LEU A 16 16.08 -7.99 -9.10
CA LEU A 16 16.80 -6.80 -9.59
C LEU A 16 15.89 -5.89 -10.42
N LEU A 17 15.12 -6.45 -11.36
CA LEU A 17 14.19 -5.68 -12.19
C LEU A 17 13.18 -4.91 -11.34
N PHE A 18 12.51 -5.57 -10.39
CA PHE A 18 11.50 -4.91 -9.56
C PHE A 18 12.10 -3.85 -8.64
N ARG A 19 13.28 -4.09 -8.07
CA ARG A 19 13.99 -3.09 -7.27
C ARG A 19 14.36 -1.84 -8.09
N VAL A 20 14.92 -2.01 -9.28
CA VAL A 20 15.28 -0.90 -10.17
C VAL A 20 14.02 -0.16 -10.64
N SER A 21 12.96 -0.90 -10.98
CA SER A 21 11.68 -0.32 -11.39
C SER A 21 11.06 0.49 -10.27
N SER A 22 11.02 -0.04 -9.04
CA SER A 22 10.49 0.69 -7.87
C SER A 22 11.25 1.99 -7.63
N ALA A 23 12.59 1.95 -7.70
CA ALA A 23 13.43 3.13 -7.51
C ALA A 23 13.18 4.20 -8.60
N GLU A 24 13.09 3.79 -9.86
CA GLU A 24 12.81 4.70 -10.98
C GLU A 24 11.42 5.35 -10.84
N PHE A 25 10.38 4.57 -10.54
CA PHE A 25 9.03 5.08 -10.34
C PHE A 25 8.92 5.97 -9.09
N ALA A 26 9.58 5.61 -8.00
CA ALA A 26 9.60 6.41 -6.78
C ALA A 26 10.25 7.78 -6.98
N ALA A 27 11.33 7.83 -7.77
CA ALA A 27 12.06 9.06 -8.03
C ALA A 27 11.34 9.99 -9.02
N ASN A 28 10.69 9.42 -10.06
CA ASN A 28 10.20 10.19 -11.20
C ASN A 28 8.67 10.18 -11.37
N GLY A 29 7.92 9.42 -10.55
CA GLY A 29 6.50 9.15 -10.77
C GLY A 29 6.27 8.24 -11.97
N PHE A 30 5.01 7.85 -12.19
CA PHE A 30 4.67 6.96 -13.30
C PHE A 30 4.96 7.60 -14.67
N ASN A 31 4.51 8.86 -14.85
CA ASN A 31 4.58 9.52 -16.16
C ASN A 31 6.01 9.78 -16.63
N GLN A 32 6.90 10.25 -15.76
CA GLN A 32 8.28 10.64 -16.06
C GLN A 32 9.27 9.47 -16.00
N ALA A 33 8.88 8.31 -15.44
CA ALA A 33 9.72 7.14 -15.36
C ALA A 33 10.10 6.59 -16.74
N SER A 34 11.38 6.23 -16.92
CA SER A 34 11.97 5.82 -18.18
C SER A 34 12.21 4.33 -18.25
N LEU A 35 11.44 3.61 -19.09
CA LEU A 35 11.71 2.20 -19.39
C LEU A 35 13.13 1.97 -19.95
N ASN A 36 13.65 2.89 -20.76
CA ASN A 36 14.99 2.75 -21.31
C ASN A 36 16.06 2.78 -20.21
N ARG A 37 15.87 3.63 -19.16
CA ARG A 37 16.77 3.67 -18.01
C ARG A 37 16.71 2.36 -17.23
N ILE A 38 15.50 1.86 -16.92
CA ILE A 38 15.30 0.58 -16.23
C ILE A 38 15.99 -0.55 -17.02
N ILE A 39 15.69 -0.69 -18.32
CA ILE A 39 16.24 -1.73 -19.19
C ILE A 39 17.78 -1.69 -19.23
N SER A 40 18.35 -0.48 -19.35
CA SER A 40 19.81 -0.28 -19.35
C SER A 40 20.45 -0.71 -18.04
N GLU A 41 19.87 -0.30 -16.91
CA GLU A 41 20.43 -0.58 -15.59
C GLU A 41 20.45 -2.07 -15.24
N ILE A 42 19.40 -2.81 -15.64
CA ILE A 42 19.36 -4.28 -15.45
C ILE A 42 20.09 -5.04 -16.57
N ARG A 43 20.73 -4.35 -17.51
CA ARG A 43 21.42 -4.92 -18.67
C ARG A 43 20.56 -5.91 -19.45
N MET A 44 19.33 -5.55 -19.71
CA MET A 44 18.38 -6.33 -20.51
C MET A 44 18.24 -5.70 -21.92
N SER A 45 18.07 -6.54 -22.97
CA SER A 45 17.70 -6.01 -24.28
C SER A 45 16.24 -5.57 -24.31
N LYS A 46 15.89 -4.59 -25.16
CA LYS A 46 14.49 -4.19 -25.37
C LYS A 46 13.62 -5.37 -25.82
N SER A 47 14.11 -6.20 -26.71
CA SER A 47 13.41 -7.39 -27.18
C SER A 47 13.11 -8.35 -26.03
N SER A 48 14.11 -8.60 -25.14
CA SER A 48 13.92 -9.43 -23.96
C SER A 48 12.91 -8.81 -22.99
N PHE A 49 12.92 -7.49 -22.78
CA PHE A 49 11.96 -6.81 -21.93
C PHE A 49 10.52 -7.02 -22.44
N TYR A 50 10.26 -6.74 -23.72
CA TYR A 50 8.94 -6.89 -24.31
C TYR A 50 8.45 -8.33 -24.47
N HIS A 51 9.32 -9.31 -24.25
CA HIS A 51 8.90 -10.70 -24.07
C HIS A 51 8.18 -10.94 -22.75
N TYR A 52 8.52 -10.18 -21.69
CA TYR A 52 7.96 -10.33 -20.34
C TYR A 52 6.89 -9.29 -20.00
N PHE A 53 7.01 -8.07 -20.52
CA PHE A 53 6.13 -6.95 -20.19
C PHE A 53 5.60 -6.28 -21.45
N LYS A 54 4.30 -6.05 -21.48
CA LYS A 54 3.63 -5.42 -22.63
C LYS A 54 4.03 -3.95 -22.79
N ASN A 55 4.12 -3.22 -21.68
CA ASN A 55 4.37 -1.78 -21.64
C ASN A 55 4.81 -1.34 -20.22
N LYS A 56 4.94 -0.03 -20.01
CA LYS A 56 5.29 0.58 -18.72
C LYS A 56 4.23 0.32 -17.64
N THR A 57 2.95 0.35 -18.00
CA THR A 57 1.84 0.08 -17.07
C THR A 57 1.90 -1.35 -16.55
N ASP A 58 2.15 -2.32 -17.42
CA ASP A 58 2.30 -3.73 -17.04
C ASP A 58 3.48 -3.94 -16.08
N LEU A 59 4.64 -3.31 -16.36
CA LEU A 59 5.78 -3.33 -15.44
C LEU A 59 5.43 -2.71 -14.07
N PHE A 60 4.77 -1.56 -14.08
CA PHE A 60 4.37 -0.86 -12.86
C PHE A 60 3.43 -1.72 -12.01
N GLN A 61 2.41 -2.32 -12.64
CA GLN A 61 1.47 -3.23 -11.98
C GLN A 61 2.20 -4.42 -11.35
N GLN A 62 3.05 -5.09 -12.11
CA GLN A 62 3.81 -6.24 -11.60
C GLN A 62 4.77 -5.84 -10.46
N THR A 63 5.29 -4.61 -10.50
CA THR A 63 6.14 -4.08 -9.42
C THR A 63 5.33 -3.87 -8.14
N LEU A 64 4.12 -3.32 -8.23
CA LEU A 64 3.21 -3.19 -7.09
C LEU A 64 2.77 -4.55 -6.55
N ASP A 65 2.29 -5.43 -7.44
CA ASP A 65 1.78 -6.74 -7.05
C ASP A 65 2.86 -7.58 -6.35
N GLN A 66 4.10 -7.54 -6.86
CA GLN A 66 5.23 -8.26 -6.26
C GLN A 66 5.53 -7.82 -4.81
N ALA A 67 5.23 -6.59 -4.48
CA ALA A 67 5.45 -6.07 -3.13
C ALA A 67 4.23 -6.26 -2.21
N ILE A 68 3.04 -6.06 -2.75
CA ILE A 68 1.81 -6.06 -1.95
C ILE A 68 1.30 -7.48 -1.72
N THR A 69 1.44 -8.38 -2.71
CA THR A 69 0.90 -9.75 -2.60
C THR A 69 1.48 -10.52 -1.41
N PRO A 70 2.80 -10.55 -1.14
CA PRO A 70 3.33 -11.23 0.04
C PRO A 70 2.80 -10.67 1.36
N VAL A 71 2.59 -9.34 1.41
CA VAL A 71 1.99 -8.66 2.57
C VAL A 71 0.57 -9.15 2.79
N LEU A 72 -0.24 -9.15 1.73
CA LEU A 72 -1.63 -9.61 1.79
C LEU A 72 -1.71 -11.12 2.11
N GLU A 73 -0.83 -11.94 1.56
CA GLU A 73 -0.80 -13.38 1.83
C GLU A 73 -0.36 -13.70 3.26
N GLN A 74 0.63 -13.00 3.79
CA GLN A 74 1.13 -13.17 5.16
C GLN A 74 0.11 -12.70 6.19
N HIS A 75 -0.63 -11.63 5.89
CA HIS A 75 -1.70 -11.08 6.72
C HIS A 75 -3.08 -11.49 6.22
N GLY A 76 -3.16 -12.40 5.24
CA GLY A 76 -4.30 -12.82 4.43
C GLY A 76 -5.41 -13.54 5.14
N GLY A 77 -5.82 -12.98 6.25
CA GLY A 77 -6.94 -13.50 7.03
C GLY A 77 -7.68 -12.44 7.81
N PHE A 78 -7.53 -11.14 7.49
CA PHE A 78 -8.40 -10.16 8.12
C PHE A 78 -9.80 -10.25 7.51
N ASP A 79 -10.52 -11.28 7.94
CA ASP A 79 -11.92 -11.46 7.58
C ASP A 79 -12.79 -10.53 8.45
N ILE A 80 -13.30 -9.47 7.82
CA ILE A 80 -14.19 -8.48 8.43
C ILE A 80 -15.42 -9.16 9.06
N GLN A 81 -15.89 -10.27 8.52
CA GLN A 81 -17.06 -11.00 9.02
C GLN A 81 -16.80 -11.67 10.39
N THR A 82 -15.53 -11.93 10.72
CA THR A 82 -15.13 -12.52 12.02
C THR A 82 -15.00 -11.48 13.15
N LEU A 83 -15.20 -10.20 12.85
CA LEU A 83 -15.16 -9.14 13.84
C LEU A 83 -16.36 -9.19 14.77
N THR A 84 -16.09 -9.00 16.07
CA THR A 84 -17.07 -8.82 17.14
C THR A 84 -16.81 -7.48 17.85
N ALA A 85 -17.76 -7.03 18.68
CA ALA A 85 -17.58 -5.79 19.44
C ALA A 85 -16.32 -5.84 20.33
N GLU A 86 -16.01 -7.02 20.91
CA GLU A 86 -14.87 -7.18 21.81
C GLU A 86 -13.53 -7.24 21.07
N ASN A 87 -13.48 -7.82 19.85
CA ASN A 87 -12.22 -8.08 19.16
C ASN A 87 -11.85 -7.06 18.09
N LEU A 88 -12.75 -6.16 17.70
CA LEU A 88 -12.55 -5.24 16.58
C LEU A 88 -11.31 -4.37 16.77
N TRP A 89 -11.24 -3.61 17.87
CA TRP A 89 -10.09 -2.74 18.12
C TRP A 89 -8.78 -3.52 18.32
N PRO A 90 -8.74 -4.60 19.13
CA PRO A 90 -7.55 -5.44 19.25
C PRO A 90 -7.03 -5.98 17.91
N LYS A 91 -7.91 -6.47 17.04
CA LYS A 91 -7.52 -6.98 15.72
C LYS A 91 -6.99 -5.89 14.79
N LEU A 92 -7.62 -4.70 14.77
CA LEU A 92 -7.13 -3.57 13.98
C LEU A 92 -5.77 -3.06 14.47
N LEU A 93 -5.58 -2.97 15.79
CA LEU A 93 -4.29 -2.58 16.37
C LEU A 93 -3.19 -3.61 16.04
N HIS A 94 -3.51 -4.89 16.12
CA HIS A 94 -2.60 -5.96 15.76
C HIS A 94 -2.19 -5.86 14.28
N MET A 95 -3.14 -5.71 13.38
CA MET A 95 -2.89 -5.53 11.95
C MET A 95 -2.00 -4.31 11.67
N ALA A 96 -2.24 -3.18 12.34
CA ALA A 96 -1.41 -1.98 12.19
C ALA A 96 0.03 -2.23 12.70
N GLY A 97 0.19 -2.96 13.80
CA GLY A 97 1.48 -3.36 14.34
C GLY A 97 2.25 -4.27 13.40
N GLU A 98 1.63 -5.33 12.89
CA GLU A 98 2.24 -6.25 11.93
C GLU A 98 2.69 -5.52 10.65
N LEU A 99 1.91 -4.56 10.16
CA LEU A 99 2.26 -3.76 8.98
C LEU A 99 3.52 -2.91 9.24
N ILE A 100 3.61 -2.21 10.37
CA ILE A 100 4.79 -1.40 10.68
C ILE A 100 6.04 -2.26 10.92
N ASP A 101 5.90 -3.44 11.53
CA ASP A 101 6.99 -4.39 11.70
C ASP A 101 7.51 -4.90 10.36
N LEU A 102 6.60 -5.26 9.45
CA LEU A 102 6.95 -5.68 8.10
C LEU A 102 7.68 -4.59 7.33
N ILE A 103 7.19 -3.35 7.39
CA ILE A 103 7.84 -2.20 6.75
C ILE A 103 9.24 -1.96 7.34
N ASN A 104 9.42 -2.14 8.64
CA ASN A 104 10.71 -1.99 9.32
C ASN A 104 11.77 -3.00 8.85
N VAL A 105 11.36 -4.21 8.46
CA VAL A 105 12.28 -5.27 8.00
C VAL A 105 12.41 -5.36 6.48
N SER A 106 11.61 -4.60 5.74
CA SER A 106 11.55 -4.66 4.27
C SER A 106 11.77 -3.28 3.64
N PRO A 107 13.03 -2.82 3.50
CA PRO A 107 13.33 -1.49 2.93
C PRO A 107 12.73 -1.23 1.55
N ASP A 108 12.56 -2.29 0.74
CA ASP A 108 11.95 -2.19 -0.59
C ASP A 108 10.48 -1.72 -0.52
N LEU A 109 9.75 -2.04 0.56
CA LEU A 109 8.38 -1.58 0.75
C LEU A 109 8.29 -0.06 0.85
N ILE A 110 9.25 0.60 1.50
CA ILE A 110 9.32 2.07 1.58
C ILE A 110 9.43 2.67 0.18
N THR A 111 10.31 2.09 -0.66
CA THR A 111 10.50 2.56 -2.03
C THR A 111 9.20 2.40 -2.84
N ILE A 112 8.48 1.31 -2.64
CA ILE A 112 7.21 1.04 -3.32
C ILE A 112 6.09 1.96 -2.80
N MET A 113 6.01 2.19 -1.50
CA MET A 113 5.07 3.17 -0.95
C MET A 113 5.34 4.58 -1.52
N ARG A 114 6.61 5.00 -1.58
CA ARG A 114 7.00 6.26 -2.23
C ARG A 114 6.60 6.29 -3.71
N MET A 115 6.82 5.20 -4.42
CA MET A 115 6.39 5.05 -5.81
C MET A 115 4.88 5.22 -5.95
N PHE A 116 4.09 4.56 -5.10
CA PHE A 116 2.64 4.64 -5.10
C PHE A 116 2.16 6.07 -4.83
N TYR A 117 2.62 6.70 -3.74
CA TYR A 117 2.23 8.07 -3.39
C TYR A 117 2.68 9.09 -4.43
N ARG A 118 3.87 8.93 -5.01
CA ARG A 118 4.34 9.78 -6.10
C ARG A 118 3.44 9.70 -7.32
N SER A 119 2.98 8.50 -7.67
CA SER A 119 2.09 8.29 -8.81
C SER A 119 0.66 8.80 -8.57
N MET A 120 0.23 8.93 -7.32
CA MET A 120 -1.03 9.60 -6.96
C MET A 120 -0.97 11.12 -7.11
N ASP A 121 0.22 11.72 -7.00
CA ASP A 121 0.44 13.17 -7.15
C ASP A 121 0.62 13.59 -8.63
N ASP A 122 0.79 12.64 -9.55
CA ASP A 122 0.86 12.92 -10.99
C ASP A 122 -0.50 13.42 -11.48
N ALA A 123 -0.49 14.48 -12.32
CA ALA A 123 -1.72 15.10 -12.86
C ALA A 123 -2.61 14.12 -13.64
N ASP A 124 -1.98 13.11 -14.25
CA ASP A 124 -2.64 11.97 -14.88
C ASP A 124 -2.45 10.73 -13.98
N GLU A 125 -3.26 10.62 -12.94
CA GLU A 125 -3.27 9.43 -12.07
C GLU A 125 -3.39 8.17 -12.94
N SER A 126 -2.46 7.23 -12.81
CA SER A 126 -2.53 6.01 -13.60
C SER A 126 -3.80 5.22 -13.22
N VAL A 127 -4.48 4.64 -14.20
CA VAL A 127 -5.68 3.82 -14.00
C VAL A 127 -5.48 2.80 -12.88
N LEU A 128 -4.28 2.22 -12.79
CA LEU A 128 -3.94 1.26 -11.76
C LEU A 128 -3.92 1.84 -10.34
N VAL A 129 -3.42 3.07 -10.17
CA VAL A 129 -3.42 3.75 -8.86
C VAL A 129 -4.85 4.05 -8.44
N ALA A 130 -5.69 4.52 -9.39
CA ALA A 130 -7.11 4.72 -9.16
C ALA A 130 -7.84 3.41 -8.78
N GLU A 131 -7.53 2.29 -9.44
CA GLU A 131 -8.07 0.97 -9.09
C GLU A 131 -7.67 0.55 -7.66
N LYS A 132 -6.40 0.66 -7.28
CA LYS A 132 -5.93 0.32 -5.93
C LYS A 132 -6.55 1.21 -4.84
N LYS A 133 -6.73 2.48 -5.12
CA LYS A 133 -7.43 3.42 -4.25
C LYS A 133 -8.90 3.02 -4.08
N ALA A 134 -9.57 2.63 -5.17
CA ALA A 134 -10.94 2.15 -5.13
C ALA A 134 -11.08 0.85 -4.32
N GLU A 135 -10.16 -0.12 -4.48
CA GLU A 135 -10.11 -1.35 -3.67
C GLU A 135 -9.99 -1.04 -2.17
N LEU A 136 -9.06 -0.14 -1.79
CA LEU A 136 -8.91 0.29 -0.41
C LEU A 136 -10.16 1.00 0.13
N THR A 137 -10.76 1.89 -0.68
CA THR A 137 -12.00 2.58 -0.33
C THR A 137 -13.14 1.58 -0.07
N GLN A 138 -13.26 0.57 -0.92
CA GLN A 138 -14.27 -0.48 -0.75
C GLN A 138 -14.04 -1.30 0.52
N TRP A 139 -12.79 -1.66 0.81
CA TRP A 139 -12.44 -2.38 2.03
C TRP A 139 -12.75 -1.55 3.29
N LEU A 140 -12.40 -0.26 3.30
CA LEU A 140 -12.73 0.66 4.40
C LEU A 140 -14.24 0.81 4.60
N MET A 141 -15.02 0.86 3.51
CA MET A 141 -16.47 0.91 3.57
C MET A 141 -17.07 -0.33 4.23
N LEU A 142 -16.56 -1.51 3.88
CA LEU A 142 -17.00 -2.77 4.51
C LEU A 142 -16.65 -2.81 5.99
N LEU A 143 -15.44 -2.36 6.37
CA LEU A 143 -15.01 -2.27 7.75
C LEU A 143 -15.86 -1.26 8.55
N LEU A 144 -16.12 -0.08 7.98
CA LEU A 144 -16.95 0.96 8.61
C LEU A 144 -18.34 0.41 8.91
N ARG A 145 -19.01 -0.18 7.94
CA ARG A 145 -20.35 -0.74 8.11
C ARG A 145 -20.35 -1.87 9.14
N ARG A 146 -19.34 -2.74 9.11
CA ARG A 146 -19.24 -3.80 10.12
C ARG A 146 -19.10 -3.24 11.54
N GLY A 147 -18.27 -2.22 11.73
CA GLY A 147 -18.11 -1.55 13.02
C GLY A 147 -19.38 -0.85 13.51
N GLN A 148 -20.18 -0.27 12.60
CA GLN A 148 -21.48 0.33 12.89
C GLN A 148 -22.52 -0.74 13.27
N GLU A 149 -22.61 -1.86 12.53
CA GLU A 149 -23.46 -3.01 12.88
C GLU A 149 -23.16 -3.54 14.29
N LEU A 150 -21.88 -3.60 14.66
CA LEU A 150 -21.42 -4.01 15.99
C LEU A 150 -21.61 -2.93 17.06
N GLN A 151 -22.12 -1.74 16.71
CA GLN A 151 -22.28 -0.58 17.62
C GLN A 151 -20.97 -0.10 18.25
N VAL A 152 -19.83 -0.38 17.60
CA VAL A 152 -18.48 0.05 18.02
C VAL A 152 -18.08 1.35 17.32
N PHE A 153 -18.45 1.50 16.04
CA PHE A 153 -18.20 2.73 15.28
C PHE A 153 -19.41 3.65 15.30
N ARG A 154 -19.13 4.96 15.20
CA ARG A 154 -20.15 6.01 15.10
C ARG A 154 -20.94 5.88 13.80
N ASP A 155 -22.20 6.27 13.83
CA ASP A 155 -23.16 6.21 12.74
C ASP A 155 -23.94 7.54 12.54
N ASP A 156 -23.42 8.62 13.14
CA ASP A 156 -24.03 9.96 13.15
C ASP A 156 -23.55 10.85 11.97
N LEU A 157 -22.61 10.37 11.16
CA LEU A 157 -22.10 11.05 9.97
C LEU A 157 -22.31 10.19 8.72
N PRO A 158 -22.45 10.79 7.52
CA PRO A 158 -22.53 10.03 6.28
C PRO A 158 -21.29 9.13 6.07
N ASP A 159 -21.52 7.88 5.67
CA ASP A 159 -20.43 6.90 5.40
C ASP A 159 -19.38 7.47 4.43
N SER A 160 -19.80 8.15 3.36
CA SER A 160 -18.89 8.76 2.39
C SER A 160 -17.95 9.78 3.02
N LEU A 161 -18.46 10.64 3.91
CA LEU A 161 -17.65 11.62 4.63
C LEU A 161 -16.66 10.92 5.58
N MET A 162 -17.10 9.87 6.27
CA MET A 162 -16.21 9.08 7.14
C MET A 162 -15.07 8.45 6.36
N ILE A 163 -15.35 7.87 5.18
CA ILE A 163 -14.33 7.29 4.31
C ILE A 163 -13.35 8.37 3.82
N ASP A 164 -13.83 9.54 3.40
CA ASP A 164 -12.98 10.64 2.96
C ASP A 164 -12.04 11.12 4.08
N ILE A 165 -12.55 11.20 5.31
CA ILE A 165 -11.74 11.55 6.49
C ILE A 165 -10.67 10.48 6.75
N LEU A 166 -11.04 9.20 6.78
CA LEU A 166 -10.13 8.10 7.06
C LEU A 166 -9.02 8.01 6.00
N MET A 167 -9.39 8.09 4.72
CA MET A 167 -8.45 8.10 3.60
C MET A 167 -7.48 9.29 3.69
N SER A 168 -8.00 10.49 3.91
CA SER A 168 -7.18 11.70 4.00
C SER A 168 -6.23 11.65 5.19
N MET A 169 -6.69 11.20 6.34
CA MET A 169 -5.87 11.04 7.54
C MET A 169 -4.79 9.98 7.35
N GLY A 170 -5.13 8.80 6.81
CA GLY A 170 -4.18 7.74 6.51
C GLY A 170 -3.09 8.19 5.55
N MET A 171 -3.48 8.77 4.41
CA MET A 171 -2.53 9.28 3.42
C MET A 171 -1.61 10.37 3.99
N SER A 172 -2.12 11.25 4.86
CA SER A 172 -1.31 12.30 5.49
C SER A 172 -0.28 11.71 6.45
N ILE A 173 -0.67 10.71 7.24
CA ILE A 173 0.21 9.99 8.18
C ILE A 173 1.31 9.27 7.39
N ASP A 174 0.95 8.54 6.36
CA ASP A 174 1.88 7.77 5.54
C ASP A 174 2.90 8.68 4.84
N ARG A 175 2.46 9.77 4.22
CA ARG A 175 3.37 10.75 3.59
C ARG A 175 4.32 11.38 4.59
N TRP A 176 3.82 11.72 5.78
CA TRP A 176 4.65 12.27 6.84
C TRP A 176 5.71 11.27 7.30
N MET A 177 5.32 10.01 7.50
CA MET A 177 6.21 8.91 7.90
C MET A 177 7.26 8.61 6.81
N LEU A 178 6.84 8.48 5.55
CA LEU A 178 7.72 8.21 4.42
C LEU A 178 8.78 9.31 4.21
N ALA A 179 8.40 10.58 4.43
CA ALA A 179 9.32 11.71 4.31
C ALA A 179 10.40 11.74 5.41
N ARG A 180 10.17 11.06 6.53
CA ARG A 180 11.07 11.07 7.71
C ARG A 180 11.65 9.69 8.02
N TRP A 181 11.36 8.71 7.21
CA TRP A 181 11.68 7.31 7.48
C TRP A 181 13.12 7.06 7.89
N GLU A 182 14.10 7.61 7.15
CA GLU A 182 15.53 7.45 7.40
C GLU A 182 16.00 8.17 8.66
N ASN A 183 15.28 9.21 9.08
CA ASN A 183 15.61 10.04 10.23
C ASN A 183 14.86 9.62 11.50
N THR A 184 14.01 8.60 11.43
CA THR A 184 13.19 8.10 12.55
C THR A 184 13.64 6.68 12.90
N GLN A 185 13.92 6.42 14.18
CA GLN A 185 14.30 5.08 14.62
C GLN A 185 13.10 4.12 14.62
N ALA A 186 13.36 2.79 14.52
CA ALA A 186 12.30 1.79 14.47
C ALA A 186 11.36 1.85 15.69
N VAL A 187 11.92 2.04 16.88
CA VAL A 187 11.12 2.19 18.12
C VAL A 187 10.20 3.41 18.06
N GLU A 188 10.71 4.54 17.58
CA GLU A 188 9.94 5.78 17.44
C GLU A 188 8.82 5.61 16.39
N ARG A 189 9.08 4.89 15.28
CA ARG A 189 8.05 4.57 14.27
C ARG A 189 6.91 3.75 14.85
N ILE A 190 7.22 2.77 15.72
CA ILE A 190 6.22 1.97 16.42
C ILE A 190 5.39 2.85 17.36
N GLU A 191 6.02 3.72 18.14
CA GLU A 191 5.31 4.63 19.04
C GLU A 191 4.39 5.60 18.27
N ILE A 192 4.86 6.16 17.14
CA ILE A 192 4.06 7.02 16.29
C ILE A 192 2.88 6.25 15.69
N SER A 193 3.10 5.02 15.22
CA SER A 193 2.03 4.15 14.70
C SER A 193 0.94 3.91 15.75
N GLN A 194 1.32 3.62 16.99
CA GLN A 194 0.36 3.44 18.08
C GLN A 194 -0.44 4.72 18.36
N LYS A 195 0.23 5.86 18.47
CA LYS A 195 -0.44 7.16 18.69
C LYS A 195 -1.35 7.57 17.53
N THR A 196 -0.95 7.29 16.30
CA THR A 196 -1.80 7.57 15.13
C THR A 196 -2.98 6.60 15.07
N PHE A 197 -2.82 5.35 15.49
CA PHE A 197 -3.94 4.43 15.65
C PHE A 197 -4.98 4.96 16.66
N GLU A 198 -4.54 5.53 17.78
CA GLU A 198 -5.46 6.18 18.73
C GLU A 198 -6.27 7.34 18.11
N LEU A 199 -5.71 8.07 17.12
CA LEU A 199 -6.48 9.09 16.39
C LEU A 199 -7.60 8.45 15.57
N PHE A 200 -7.34 7.32 14.89
CA PHE A 200 -8.40 6.58 14.20
C PHE A 200 -9.48 6.09 15.17
N VAL A 201 -9.09 5.58 16.34
CA VAL A 201 -10.06 5.17 17.37
C VAL A 201 -10.95 6.35 17.77
N ARG A 202 -10.38 7.53 18.06
CA ARG A 202 -11.14 8.72 18.45
C ARG A 202 -12.09 9.23 17.38
N VAL A 203 -11.72 9.08 16.10
CA VAL A 203 -12.55 9.49 14.96
C VAL A 203 -13.70 8.50 14.74
N LEU A 204 -13.45 7.21 14.92
CA LEU A 204 -14.38 6.13 14.58
C LEU A 204 -15.27 5.70 15.76
N ALA A 205 -14.77 5.78 17.00
CA ALA A 205 -15.50 5.24 18.14
C ALA A 205 -16.89 5.87 18.29
N LYS A 206 -17.88 5.04 18.59
CA LYS A 206 -19.20 5.51 18.97
C LYS A 206 -19.11 6.21 20.32
N HIS A 207 -19.50 7.48 20.34
CA HIS A 207 -19.62 8.23 21.59
C HIS A 207 -20.94 7.86 22.29
N SER A 208 -20.84 7.59 23.57
CA SER A 208 -22.00 7.30 24.45
C SER A 208 -22.86 8.55 24.64
#